data_e6658e826b5023d6eebf92641d7ec2c2
#
_entry.id   e6658e826b5023d6eebf92641d7ec2c2
#
_cell.length_a   1.000
_cell.length_b   1.000
_cell.length_c   1.000
_cell.angle_alpha   90.00
_cell.angle_beta   90.00
_cell.angle_gamma   90.00
#
_symmetry.space_group_name_H-M   'P 1'
#
loop_
_entity.id
_entity.type
_entity.pdbx_description
1 polymer ?
#
loop_
_entity_poly.entity_id
_entity_poly.type
_entity_poly.pdbx_seq_one_letter_code
_entity_poly.pdbx_strand_id
1 'polypeptide(L)'
;KRIPDENDEDLEMSSEKNSQQVFDRLAGAWTYWGWKGGYFSSEDDAKAFFDEVRFMLASQMVAPNSPQWFNTGLNWAYGIDGPSQGHFYVDGESGKLTRSSSSYERPQPHACFIQSIDDDLVNDGGIMDLWVREARLFKYGSGTGTNFSNLRGASEGLSGGGKSSGLMSFLKIGDRAAGAIKSGGTTRRAAKMVVVDIDHPDIEEFIKWK
;
A
#
# COMPACT_ATOMS: atom_id res chain seq x y z
N LYS A 1 3.58 12.92 12.03
CA LYS A 1 2.81 12.94 13.28
C LYS A 1 3.71 13.31 14.43
N ARG A 2 3.16 14.05 15.40
CA ARG A 2 3.92 14.51 16.56
C ARG A 2 3.89 13.42 17.65
N ILE A 3 5.01 13.23 18.31
CA ILE A 3 5.21 12.33 19.44
C ILE A 3 4.98 13.13 20.71
N PRO A 4 4.32 12.58 21.76
CA PRO A 4 4.26 13.24 23.06
C PRO A 4 5.68 13.51 23.58
N ASP A 5 5.97 14.75 23.99
CA ASP A 5 7.22 15.10 24.64
C ASP A 5 6.99 15.06 26.15
N GLU A 6 7.69 14.18 26.87
CA GLU A 6 7.54 13.97 28.31
C GLU A 6 7.88 15.22 29.15
N ASN A 7 8.51 16.23 28.54
CA ASN A 7 8.93 17.45 29.20
C ASN A 7 8.02 18.66 28.92
N ASP A 8 6.95 18.48 28.16
CA ASP A 8 6.06 19.57 27.75
C ASP A 8 4.74 19.48 28.54
N GLU A 9 4.54 20.39 29.50
CA GLU A 9 3.30 20.46 30.33
C GLU A 9 2.05 20.72 29.48
N ASP A 10 2.20 21.12 28.21
CA ASP A 10 1.12 21.44 27.28
C ASP A 10 0.83 20.33 26.24
N LEU A 11 1.32 19.09 26.41
CA LEU A 11 1.05 17.95 25.51
C LEU A 11 1.23 18.25 24.00
N GLU A 12 2.18 19.11 23.64
CA GLU A 12 2.50 19.31 22.24
C GLU A 12 3.18 18.08 21.67
N MET A 13 2.52 17.46 20.69
CA MET A 13 3.02 16.30 19.95
C MET A 13 4.25 16.70 19.13
N SER A 14 5.44 16.26 19.51
CA SER A 14 6.68 16.48 18.76
C SER A 14 6.90 15.40 17.67
N SER A 15 7.89 15.59 16.82
CA SER A 15 8.34 14.58 15.85
C SER A 15 9.51 13.77 16.38
N GLU A 16 9.79 12.59 15.79
CA GLU A 16 11.04 11.87 16.05
C GLU A 16 12.25 12.78 15.77
N LYS A 17 13.18 12.84 16.72
CA LYS A 17 14.30 13.81 16.71
C LYS A 17 15.51 13.30 15.90
N ASN A 18 15.60 11.98 15.70
CA ASN A 18 16.71 11.36 14.99
C ASN A 18 16.31 10.01 14.36
N SER A 19 17.16 9.50 13.48
CA SER A 19 16.94 8.23 12.80
C SER A 19 16.98 7.01 13.74
N GLN A 20 17.70 7.10 14.86
CA GLN A 20 17.75 6.02 15.84
C GLN A 20 16.36 5.73 16.41
N GLN A 21 15.59 6.75 16.76
CA GLN A 21 14.21 6.57 17.23
C GLN A 21 13.33 5.86 16.19
N VAL A 22 13.52 6.19 14.90
CA VAL A 22 12.80 5.53 13.81
C VAL A 22 13.18 4.05 13.72
N PHE A 23 14.47 3.74 13.78
CA PHE A 23 14.96 2.35 13.73
C PHE A 23 14.51 1.55 14.94
N ASP A 24 14.59 2.13 16.13
CA ASP A 24 14.16 1.50 17.38
C ASP A 24 12.65 1.21 17.35
N ARG A 25 11.85 2.14 16.86
CA ARG A 25 10.40 1.94 16.68
C ARG A 25 10.08 0.80 15.71
N LEU A 26 10.73 0.78 14.55
CA LEU A 26 10.47 -0.26 13.54
C LEU A 26 10.92 -1.64 14.05
N ALA A 27 12.17 -1.77 14.46
CA ALA A 27 12.71 -3.02 14.97
C ALA A 27 11.91 -3.52 16.19
N GLY A 28 11.56 -2.61 17.12
CA GLY A 28 10.78 -2.95 18.30
C GLY A 28 9.36 -3.42 17.97
N ALA A 29 8.66 -2.74 17.07
CA ALA A 29 7.32 -3.15 16.65
C ALA A 29 7.33 -4.53 15.98
N TRP A 30 8.28 -4.79 15.09
CA TRP A 30 8.39 -6.10 14.43
C TRP A 30 8.78 -7.21 15.39
N THR A 31 9.68 -6.94 16.34
CA THR A 31 10.05 -7.89 17.39
C THR A 31 8.84 -8.18 18.28
N TYR A 32 8.08 -7.17 18.69
CA TYR A 32 6.87 -7.34 19.49
C TYR A 32 5.82 -8.21 18.76
N TRP A 33 5.59 -7.94 17.48
CA TRP A 33 4.65 -8.75 16.68
C TRP A 33 5.15 -10.18 16.50
N GLY A 34 6.46 -10.36 16.24
CA GLY A 34 7.06 -11.69 16.16
C GLY A 34 6.96 -12.48 17.46
N TRP A 35 7.15 -11.80 18.60
CA TRP A 35 6.98 -12.40 19.92
C TRP A 35 5.52 -12.85 20.14
N LYS A 36 4.57 -11.97 19.87
CA LYS A 36 3.14 -12.27 19.98
C LYS A 36 2.68 -13.36 19.01
N GLY A 37 3.29 -13.44 17.84
CA GLY A 37 3.05 -14.48 16.83
C GLY A 37 3.77 -15.80 17.09
N GLY A 38 4.57 -15.92 18.16
CA GLY A 38 5.29 -17.15 18.50
C GLY A 38 6.44 -17.48 17.54
N TYR A 39 7.05 -16.48 16.90
CA TYR A 39 8.15 -16.70 15.94
C TYR A 39 9.52 -16.89 16.61
N PHE A 40 9.66 -16.59 17.88
CA PHE A 40 10.92 -16.73 18.62
C PHE A 40 10.83 -17.87 19.61
N SER A 41 11.92 -18.63 19.71
CA SER A 41 12.05 -19.77 20.64
C SER A 41 12.36 -19.31 22.06
N SER A 42 12.94 -18.11 22.23
CA SER A 42 13.36 -17.56 23.51
C SER A 42 13.38 -16.01 23.49
N GLU A 43 13.50 -15.40 24.67
CA GLU A 43 13.73 -13.96 24.78
C GLU A 43 15.06 -13.53 24.16
N ASP A 44 16.09 -14.39 24.22
CA ASP A 44 17.40 -14.12 23.61
C ASP A 44 17.29 -14.09 22.09
N ASP A 45 16.50 -14.98 21.47
CA ASP A 45 16.23 -14.95 20.03
C ASP A 45 15.51 -13.67 19.63
N ALA A 46 14.51 -13.24 20.39
CA ALA A 46 13.79 -12.00 20.13
C ALA A 46 14.71 -10.77 20.26
N LYS A 47 15.59 -10.77 21.25
CA LYS A 47 16.58 -9.71 21.44
C LYS A 47 17.61 -9.69 20.31
N ALA A 48 18.11 -10.84 19.92
CA ALA A 48 19.04 -10.95 18.77
C ALA A 48 18.39 -10.42 17.51
N PHE A 49 17.13 -10.79 17.22
CA PHE A 49 16.37 -10.26 16.09
C PHE A 49 16.24 -8.74 16.13
N PHE A 50 15.89 -8.16 17.29
CA PHE A 50 15.81 -6.73 17.47
C PHE A 50 17.12 -6.02 17.15
N ASP A 51 18.21 -6.49 17.75
CA ASP A 51 19.54 -5.87 17.61
C ASP A 51 20.07 -6.00 16.16
N GLU A 52 19.88 -7.15 15.51
CA GLU A 52 20.28 -7.37 14.11
C GLU A 52 19.48 -6.52 13.12
N VAL A 53 18.15 -6.49 13.24
CA VAL A 53 17.30 -5.68 12.36
C VAL A 53 17.61 -4.20 12.52
N ARG A 54 17.78 -3.74 13.75
CA ARG A 54 18.19 -2.36 14.05
C ARG A 54 19.53 -2.01 13.42
N PHE A 55 20.50 -2.90 13.53
CA PHE A 55 21.83 -2.75 12.89
C PHE A 55 21.70 -2.69 11.37
N MET A 56 20.93 -3.59 10.76
CA MET A 56 20.73 -3.61 9.30
C MET A 56 20.04 -2.33 8.79
N LEU A 57 19.07 -1.81 9.50
CA LEU A 57 18.43 -0.53 9.17
C LEU A 57 19.42 0.64 9.27
N ALA A 58 20.18 0.71 10.36
CA ALA A 58 21.14 1.77 10.61
C ALA A 58 22.31 1.76 9.61
N SER A 59 22.77 0.59 9.23
CA SER A 59 23.85 0.41 8.24
C SER A 59 23.35 0.42 6.79
N GLN A 60 22.06 0.67 6.54
CA GLN A 60 21.44 0.69 5.21
C GLN A 60 21.56 -0.63 4.43
N MET A 61 21.66 -1.75 5.12
CA MET A 61 21.67 -3.09 4.51
C MET A 61 20.27 -3.50 4.07
N VAL A 62 19.24 -3.02 4.75
CA VAL A 62 17.82 -3.26 4.43
C VAL A 62 17.02 -1.96 4.53
N ALA A 63 15.93 -1.90 3.79
CA ALA A 63 14.93 -0.84 3.89
C ALA A 63 13.52 -1.43 3.71
N PRO A 64 12.57 -1.16 4.61
CA PRO A 64 11.18 -1.55 4.39
C PRO A 64 10.50 -0.67 3.34
N ASN A 65 9.34 -1.12 2.87
CA ASN A 65 8.47 -0.29 2.04
C ASN A 65 8.15 1.05 2.71
N SER A 66 8.05 2.11 1.91
CA SER A 66 7.87 3.47 2.42
C SER A 66 6.71 3.65 3.42
N PRO A 67 5.53 3.00 3.32
CA PRO A 67 4.50 3.13 4.34
C PRO A 67 4.94 2.69 5.73
N GLN A 68 5.84 1.74 5.84
CA GLN A 68 6.33 1.26 7.14
C GLN A 68 7.15 2.32 7.86
N TRP A 69 7.97 3.10 7.14
CA TRP A 69 8.70 4.22 7.74
C TRP A 69 7.79 5.24 8.43
N PHE A 70 6.60 5.45 7.88
CA PHE A 70 5.68 6.49 8.34
C PHE A 70 4.61 6.00 9.33
N ASN A 71 4.27 4.70 9.32
CA ASN A 71 3.10 4.21 10.04
C ASN A 71 3.41 3.07 11.00
N THR A 72 4.40 2.20 10.70
CA THR A 72 4.67 1.02 11.52
C THR A 72 5.24 1.40 12.87
N GLY A 73 4.65 0.83 13.92
CA GLY A 73 5.10 1.00 15.29
C GLY A 73 4.71 2.32 15.95
N LEU A 74 4.02 3.24 15.27
CA LEU A 74 3.57 4.50 15.89
C LEU A 74 2.59 4.27 17.04
N ASN A 75 1.67 3.31 16.89
CA ASN A 75 0.78 2.93 17.98
C ASN A 75 1.56 2.22 19.10
N TRP A 76 2.39 1.25 18.74
CA TRP A 76 3.17 0.47 19.72
C TRP A 76 4.14 1.33 20.54
N ALA A 77 4.89 2.23 19.89
CA ALA A 77 5.93 3.02 20.57
C ALA A 77 5.38 4.28 21.26
N TYR A 78 4.33 4.89 20.70
CA TYR A 78 3.88 6.23 21.10
C TYR A 78 2.38 6.32 21.39
N GLY A 79 1.64 5.21 21.36
CA GLY A 79 0.19 5.21 21.58
C GLY A 79 -0.61 5.99 20.53
N ILE A 80 0.00 6.35 19.39
CA ILE A 80 -0.69 7.12 18.35
C ILE A 80 -1.76 6.25 17.72
N ASP A 81 -2.99 6.74 17.70
CA ASP A 81 -4.15 6.07 17.13
C ASP A 81 -4.90 6.97 16.15
N GLY A 82 -5.85 6.39 15.43
CA GLY A 82 -6.70 7.07 14.49
C GLY A 82 -7.77 6.15 13.92
N PRO A 83 -8.84 6.73 13.34
CA PRO A 83 -9.96 5.93 12.84
C PRO A 83 -9.51 4.93 11.78
N SER A 84 -10.15 3.76 11.78
CA SER A 84 -9.88 2.68 10.84
C SER A 84 -10.01 3.14 9.38
N GLN A 85 -9.10 2.69 8.54
CA GLN A 85 -9.18 2.84 7.08
C GLN A 85 -10.01 1.73 6.41
N GLY A 86 -10.56 0.81 7.20
CA GLY A 86 -11.39 -0.29 6.71
C GLY A 86 -10.62 -1.47 6.15
N HIS A 87 -9.32 -1.54 6.35
CA HIS A 87 -8.49 -2.68 5.96
C HIS A 87 -8.66 -3.86 6.92
N PHE A 88 -8.22 -5.03 6.48
CA PHE A 88 -8.30 -6.27 7.23
C PHE A 88 -6.88 -6.80 7.51
N TYR A 89 -6.77 -7.54 8.60
CA TYR A 89 -5.57 -8.30 8.96
C TYR A 89 -5.98 -9.68 9.48
N VAL A 90 -5.04 -10.62 9.49
CA VAL A 90 -5.23 -11.91 10.15
C VAL A 90 -4.80 -11.75 11.60
N ASP A 91 -5.74 -11.99 12.51
CA ASP A 91 -5.45 -11.95 13.94
C ASP A 91 -4.57 -13.14 14.34
N GLY A 92 -3.45 -12.88 15.01
CA GLY A 92 -2.42 -13.89 15.30
C GLY A 92 -2.84 -14.92 16.33
N GLU A 93 -3.83 -14.62 17.19
CA GLU A 93 -4.31 -15.56 18.21
C GLU A 93 -5.45 -16.44 17.68
N SER A 94 -6.41 -15.82 17.00
CA SER A 94 -7.58 -16.53 16.48
C SER A 94 -7.42 -17.10 15.08
N GLY A 95 -6.43 -16.66 14.31
CA GLY A 95 -6.23 -17.00 12.91
C GLY A 95 -7.32 -16.45 11.97
N LYS A 96 -8.22 -15.58 12.46
CA LYS A 96 -9.36 -15.09 11.69
C LYS A 96 -9.05 -13.78 10.99
N LEU A 97 -9.63 -13.62 9.79
CA LEU A 97 -9.63 -12.35 9.08
C LEU A 97 -10.47 -11.34 9.87
N THR A 98 -9.80 -10.32 10.41
CA THR A 98 -10.39 -9.32 11.28
C THR A 98 -10.28 -7.93 10.65
N ARG A 99 -11.35 -7.15 10.71
CA ARG A 99 -11.32 -5.77 10.26
C ARG A 99 -10.61 -4.90 11.30
N SER A 100 -9.63 -4.12 10.87
CA SER A 100 -8.92 -3.22 11.77
C SER A 100 -9.84 -2.12 12.30
N SER A 101 -9.74 -1.84 13.59
CA SER A 101 -10.41 -0.71 14.26
C SER A 101 -9.56 0.57 14.23
N SER A 102 -8.25 0.43 14.01
CA SER A 102 -7.26 1.50 14.05
C SER A 102 -6.48 1.60 12.75
N SER A 103 -6.09 2.81 12.35
CA SER A 103 -5.19 3.01 11.21
C SER A 103 -3.71 2.81 11.56
N TYR A 104 -3.35 2.65 12.84
CA TYR A 104 -1.96 2.57 13.31
C TYR A 104 -1.60 1.33 14.10
N GLU A 105 -2.58 0.64 14.70
CA GLU A 105 -2.32 -0.61 15.42
C GLU A 105 -1.89 -1.73 14.46
N ARG A 106 -2.57 -1.84 13.33
CA ARG A 106 -2.29 -2.80 12.25
C ARG A 106 -2.21 -2.04 10.92
N PRO A 107 -1.19 -1.20 10.71
CA PRO A 107 -1.12 -0.38 9.50
C PRO A 107 -0.84 -1.23 8.26
N GLN A 108 -1.31 -0.76 7.10
CA GLN A 108 -0.98 -1.37 5.82
C GLN A 108 0.52 -1.19 5.53
N PRO A 109 1.29 -2.30 5.41
CA PRO A 109 2.74 -2.22 5.25
C PRO A 109 3.18 -2.05 3.78
N HIS A 110 2.29 -2.29 2.79
CA HIS A 110 2.62 -2.33 1.38
C HIS A 110 2.38 -1.00 0.68
N ALA A 111 3.34 -0.62 -0.15
CA ALA A 111 3.28 0.62 -0.93
C ALA A 111 2.45 0.47 -2.21
N CYS A 112 2.50 -0.72 -2.82
CA CYS A 112 1.93 -0.97 -4.14
C CYS A 112 1.29 -2.35 -4.20
N PHE A 113 0.23 -2.45 -5.02
CA PHE A 113 -0.52 -3.68 -5.24
C PHE A 113 -0.57 -4.00 -6.72
N ILE A 114 -0.23 -5.24 -7.07
CA ILE A 114 -0.42 -5.74 -8.43
C ILE A 114 -1.88 -6.18 -8.55
N GLN A 115 -2.54 -5.68 -9.60
CA GLN A 115 -3.94 -5.95 -9.91
C GLN A 115 -4.03 -6.71 -11.23
N SER A 116 -5.00 -7.62 -11.33
CA SER A 116 -5.41 -8.24 -12.59
C SER A 116 -6.57 -7.49 -13.21
N ILE A 117 -6.75 -7.66 -14.51
CA ILE A 117 -7.87 -7.13 -15.28
C ILE A 117 -8.31 -8.15 -16.32
N ASP A 118 -9.63 -8.34 -16.44
CA ASP A 118 -10.27 -9.14 -17.47
C ASP A 118 -10.85 -8.22 -18.55
N ASP A 119 -10.95 -8.73 -19.78
CA ASP A 119 -11.53 -8.02 -20.91
C ASP A 119 -13.07 -8.02 -20.85
N ASP A 120 -13.56 -7.44 -19.77
CA ASP A 120 -14.98 -7.23 -19.48
C ASP A 120 -15.18 -5.79 -19.00
N LEU A 121 -16.34 -5.19 -19.30
CA LEU A 121 -16.55 -3.78 -18.97
C LEU A 121 -16.93 -3.59 -17.49
N VAL A 122 -17.89 -4.37 -16.97
CA VAL A 122 -18.56 -4.04 -15.70
C VAL A 122 -18.60 -5.17 -14.67
N ASN A 123 -18.32 -6.41 -15.08
CA ASN A 123 -18.35 -7.54 -14.16
C ASN A 123 -17.14 -7.54 -13.22
N ASP A 124 -17.19 -8.37 -12.19
CA ASP A 124 -16.09 -8.56 -11.24
C ASP A 124 -14.81 -8.94 -11.99
N GLY A 125 -13.71 -8.28 -11.67
CA GLY A 125 -12.43 -8.43 -12.35
C GLY A 125 -12.27 -7.58 -13.62
N GLY A 126 -13.33 -6.98 -14.13
CA GLY A 126 -13.33 -6.16 -15.34
C GLY A 126 -12.83 -4.74 -15.15
N ILE A 127 -12.96 -3.95 -16.21
CA ILE A 127 -12.37 -2.61 -16.33
C ILE A 127 -12.90 -1.64 -15.27
N MET A 128 -14.23 -1.55 -15.08
CA MET A 128 -14.82 -0.63 -14.13
C MET A 128 -14.60 -1.09 -12.70
N ASP A 129 -14.57 -2.40 -12.44
CA ASP A 129 -14.21 -2.95 -11.13
C ASP A 129 -12.75 -2.63 -10.77
N LEU A 130 -11.83 -2.71 -11.74
CA LEU A 130 -10.43 -2.29 -11.51
C LEU A 130 -10.37 -0.83 -11.06
N TRP A 131 -11.11 0.08 -11.70
CA TRP A 131 -11.10 1.50 -11.29
C TRP A 131 -11.64 1.71 -9.89
N VAL A 132 -12.61 0.94 -9.46
CA VAL A 132 -13.12 0.98 -8.07
C VAL A 132 -12.09 0.46 -7.08
N ARG A 133 -11.40 -0.65 -7.39
CA ARG A 133 -10.33 -1.21 -6.56
C ARG A 133 -9.15 -0.23 -6.44
N GLU A 134 -8.70 0.34 -7.56
CA GLU A 134 -7.64 1.36 -7.58
C GLU A 134 -8.02 2.61 -6.77
N ALA A 135 -9.25 3.11 -6.90
CA ALA A 135 -9.72 4.25 -6.14
C ALA A 135 -9.64 4.03 -4.62
N ARG A 136 -9.95 2.83 -4.14
CA ARG A 136 -9.78 2.45 -2.74
C ARG A 136 -8.32 2.46 -2.32
N LEU A 137 -7.43 1.85 -3.12
CA LEU A 137 -6.00 1.81 -2.83
C LEU A 137 -5.38 3.21 -2.82
N PHE A 138 -5.71 4.05 -3.78
CA PHE A 138 -5.24 5.44 -3.85
C PHE A 138 -5.73 6.27 -2.66
N LYS A 139 -7.01 6.10 -2.27
CA LYS A 139 -7.55 6.78 -1.09
C LYS A 139 -6.73 6.51 0.18
N TYR A 140 -6.19 5.32 0.32
CA TYR A 140 -5.40 4.91 1.46
C TYR A 140 -3.87 5.08 1.28
N GLY A 141 -3.46 5.69 0.17
CA GLY A 141 -2.07 6.09 -0.06
C GLY A 141 -1.18 5.01 -0.66
N SER A 142 -1.77 3.93 -1.20
CA SER A 142 -1.04 2.89 -1.93
C SER A 142 -1.08 3.14 -3.42
N GLY A 143 -0.05 2.63 -4.14
CA GLY A 143 -0.03 2.60 -5.60
C GLY A 143 -0.53 1.28 -6.17
N THR A 144 -0.74 1.24 -7.48
CA THR A 144 -1.17 0.04 -8.21
C THR A 144 -0.27 -0.22 -9.42
N GLY A 145 -0.24 -1.49 -9.85
CA GLY A 145 0.38 -1.90 -11.10
C GLY A 145 -0.49 -2.96 -11.78
N THR A 146 -0.77 -2.79 -13.07
CA THR A 146 -1.62 -3.71 -13.83
C THR A 146 -1.05 -3.90 -15.23
N ASN A 147 -1.01 -5.16 -15.70
CA ASN A 147 -0.79 -5.47 -17.10
C ASN A 147 -2.15 -5.43 -17.83
N PHE A 148 -2.26 -4.54 -18.80
CA PHE A 148 -3.48 -4.27 -19.56
C PHE A 148 -3.54 -5.02 -20.91
N SER A 149 -2.57 -5.88 -21.20
CA SER A 149 -2.44 -6.58 -22.48
C SER A 149 -3.61 -7.52 -22.80
N ASN A 150 -4.35 -7.94 -21.78
CA ASN A 150 -5.56 -8.77 -21.95
C ASN A 150 -6.75 -8.01 -22.54
N LEU A 151 -6.74 -6.67 -22.51
CA LEU A 151 -7.82 -5.89 -23.08
C LEU A 151 -7.70 -5.88 -24.60
N ARG A 152 -8.81 -6.03 -25.29
CA ARG A 152 -8.83 -5.96 -26.76
C ARG A 152 -8.47 -4.58 -27.26
N GLY A 153 -7.80 -4.54 -28.41
CA GLY A 153 -7.42 -3.31 -29.10
C GLY A 153 -8.58 -2.60 -29.78
N ALA A 154 -8.29 -1.40 -30.31
CA ALA A 154 -9.24 -0.62 -31.08
C ALA A 154 -9.71 -1.39 -32.30
N SER A 155 -10.99 -1.29 -32.61
CA SER A 155 -11.62 -1.93 -33.79
C SER A 155 -11.76 -3.45 -33.74
N GLU A 156 -11.33 -4.13 -32.69
CA GLU A 156 -11.64 -5.55 -32.49
C GLU A 156 -13.14 -5.74 -32.17
N GLY A 157 -13.67 -6.90 -32.58
CA GLY A 157 -15.10 -7.19 -32.47
C GLY A 157 -15.58 -7.36 -31.05
N LEU A 158 -16.77 -6.87 -30.76
CA LEU A 158 -17.47 -7.11 -29.49
C LEU A 158 -18.43 -8.30 -29.63
N SER A 159 -18.62 -9.08 -28.55
CA SER A 159 -19.53 -10.24 -28.53
C SER A 159 -20.99 -9.91 -28.87
N GLY A 160 -21.44 -8.70 -28.51
CA GLY A 160 -22.77 -8.18 -28.80
C GLY A 160 -22.90 -7.46 -30.15
N GLY A 161 -21.88 -7.50 -30.99
CA GLY A 161 -21.76 -6.72 -32.23
C GLY A 161 -21.15 -5.33 -32.01
N GLY A 162 -20.57 -4.79 -33.05
CA GLY A 162 -19.84 -3.52 -33.01
C GLY A 162 -18.33 -3.70 -32.75
N LYS A 163 -17.64 -2.60 -32.48
CA LYS A 163 -16.19 -2.56 -32.35
C LYS A 163 -15.76 -1.95 -31.03
N SER A 164 -14.63 -2.45 -30.49
CA SER A 164 -14.00 -1.93 -29.30
C SER A 164 -13.50 -0.49 -29.52
N SER A 165 -13.59 0.33 -28.49
CA SER A 165 -12.98 1.66 -28.45
C SER A 165 -11.47 1.62 -28.15
N GLY A 166 -10.93 0.42 -27.87
CA GLY A 166 -9.52 0.17 -27.64
C GLY A 166 -9.02 0.44 -26.24
N LEU A 167 -7.84 -0.11 -25.95
CA LEU A 167 -7.13 0.02 -24.69
C LEU A 167 -6.98 1.48 -24.25
N MET A 168 -6.57 2.36 -25.17
CA MET A 168 -6.25 3.74 -24.84
C MET A 168 -7.44 4.54 -24.30
N SER A 169 -8.65 4.21 -24.75
CA SER A 169 -9.87 4.84 -24.25
C SER A 169 -10.09 4.57 -22.76
N PHE A 170 -9.85 3.34 -22.33
CA PHE A 170 -9.99 2.94 -20.93
C PHE A 170 -8.82 3.42 -20.06
N LEU A 171 -7.59 3.42 -20.57
CA LEU A 171 -6.43 3.96 -19.84
C LEU A 171 -6.62 5.45 -19.53
N LYS A 172 -7.17 6.24 -20.46
CA LYS A 172 -7.47 7.66 -20.23
C LYS A 172 -8.48 7.88 -19.09
N ILE A 173 -9.47 6.99 -18.93
CA ILE A 173 -10.41 7.03 -17.79
C ILE A 173 -9.66 6.81 -16.48
N GLY A 174 -8.86 5.74 -16.41
CA GLY A 174 -8.10 5.40 -15.21
C GLY A 174 -7.06 6.48 -14.82
N ASP A 175 -6.39 7.08 -15.80
CA ASP A 175 -5.46 8.19 -15.58
C ASP A 175 -6.16 9.42 -14.98
N ARG A 176 -7.31 9.81 -15.52
CA ARG A 176 -8.11 10.93 -14.99
C ARG A 176 -8.64 10.63 -13.59
N ALA A 177 -9.11 9.41 -13.35
CA ALA A 177 -9.54 8.97 -12.04
C ALA A 177 -8.41 9.04 -11.00
N ALA A 178 -7.22 8.52 -11.33
CA ALA A 178 -6.05 8.59 -10.45
C ALA A 178 -5.63 10.04 -10.16
N GLY A 179 -5.64 10.92 -11.17
CA GLY A 179 -5.34 12.34 -11.02
C GLY A 179 -6.33 13.11 -10.13
N ALA A 180 -7.59 12.69 -10.11
CA ALA A 180 -8.65 13.30 -9.31
C ALA A 180 -8.65 12.83 -7.84
N ILE A 181 -8.17 11.61 -7.57
CA ILE A 181 -8.21 11.03 -6.23
C ILE A 181 -7.02 11.56 -5.41
N LYS A 182 -7.35 12.32 -4.37
CA LYS A 182 -6.38 12.76 -3.37
C LYS A 182 -6.44 11.83 -2.17
N SER A 183 -5.28 11.34 -1.71
CA SER A 183 -5.24 10.55 -0.48
C SER A 183 -5.68 11.43 0.70
N GLY A 184 -6.80 11.07 1.32
CA GLY A 184 -7.34 11.79 2.47
C GLY A 184 -6.47 11.60 3.70
N GLY A 185 -5.52 12.49 3.95
CA GLY A 185 -4.72 12.53 5.17
C GLY A 185 -3.46 11.66 5.16
N THR A 186 -3.07 11.07 4.04
CA THR A 186 -1.78 10.40 3.88
C THR A 186 -0.82 11.26 3.05
N THR A 187 0.47 11.06 3.25
CA THR A 187 1.54 11.83 2.60
C THR A 187 1.79 11.44 1.14
N ARG A 188 1.07 10.45 0.62
CA ARG A 188 1.36 9.86 -0.68
C ARG A 188 0.31 10.18 -1.73
N ARG A 189 0.77 10.58 -2.93
CA ARG A 189 -0.10 10.74 -4.11
C ARG A 189 -0.43 9.37 -4.70
N ALA A 190 -1.54 9.27 -5.43
CA ALA A 190 -1.86 8.13 -6.26
C ALA A 190 -0.69 7.86 -7.23
N ALA A 191 -0.29 6.59 -7.35
CA ALA A 191 0.73 6.14 -8.27
C ALA A 191 0.21 4.92 -9.01
N LYS A 192 0.26 4.96 -10.34
CA LYS A 192 -0.24 3.89 -11.21
C LYS A 192 0.85 3.48 -12.18
N MET A 193 1.17 2.19 -12.21
CA MET A 193 1.99 1.58 -13.24
C MET A 193 1.08 0.84 -14.24
N VAL A 194 1.32 1.08 -15.51
CA VAL A 194 0.64 0.42 -16.63
C VAL A 194 1.68 -0.36 -17.41
N VAL A 195 1.40 -1.64 -17.63
CA VAL A 195 2.20 -2.52 -18.49
C VAL A 195 1.34 -2.89 -19.69
N VAL A 196 1.92 -2.85 -20.88
CA VAL A 196 1.32 -3.31 -22.13
C VAL A 196 2.38 -4.09 -22.91
N ASP A 197 2.06 -5.30 -23.33
CA ASP A 197 2.98 -6.15 -24.04
C ASP A 197 3.21 -5.60 -25.46
N ILE A 198 4.40 -5.82 -26.00
CA ILE A 198 4.86 -5.19 -27.25
C ILE A 198 4.06 -5.63 -28.50
N ASP A 199 3.38 -6.75 -28.42
CA ASP A 199 2.55 -7.32 -29.49
C ASP A 199 1.07 -6.89 -29.41
N HIS A 200 0.70 -6.04 -28.41
CA HIS A 200 -0.65 -5.54 -28.29
C HIS A 200 -1.04 -4.66 -29.48
N PRO A 201 -2.26 -4.79 -30.07
CA PRO A 201 -2.67 -4.02 -31.25
C PRO A 201 -2.56 -2.51 -31.11
N ASP A 202 -2.79 -1.97 -29.91
CA ASP A 202 -2.74 -0.53 -29.62
C ASP A 202 -1.36 -0.05 -29.13
N ILE A 203 -0.30 -0.88 -29.20
CA ILE A 203 1.00 -0.57 -28.60
C ILE A 203 1.63 0.72 -29.13
N GLU A 204 1.49 1.02 -30.40
CA GLU A 204 2.03 2.25 -30.99
C GLU A 204 1.35 3.50 -30.44
N GLU A 205 0.02 3.45 -30.23
CA GLU A 205 -0.72 4.56 -29.63
C GLU A 205 -0.32 4.72 -28.16
N PHE A 206 -0.13 3.61 -27.43
CA PHE A 206 0.33 3.62 -26.06
C PHE A 206 1.72 4.27 -25.91
N ILE A 207 2.69 3.93 -26.78
CA ILE A 207 4.04 4.51 -26.77
C ILE A 207 4.00 6.02 -27.06
N LYS A 208 3.11 6.46 -27.92
CA LYS A 208 2.93 7.89 -28.29
C LYS A 208 2.15 8.68 -27.24
N TRP A 209 1.50 7.99 -26.30
CA TRP A 209 0.70 8.65 -25.26
C TRP A 209 1.58 9.24 -24.15
N LYS A 210 1.51 10.55 -23.97
CA LYS A 210 2.18 11.29 -22.90
C LYS A 210 1.19 12.25 -22.22
#